data_e9afeed808067af20e0064968498bb2e
#
_entry.id   e9afeed808067af20e0064968498bb2e
#
_cell.length_a   1.000
_cell.length_b   1.000
_cell.length_c   1.000
_cell.angle_alpha   90.00
_cell.angle_beta   90.00
_cell.angle_gamma   90.00
#
_symmetry.space_group_name_H-M   'P 1'
#
loop_
_entity.id
_entity.type
_entity.pdbx_description
1 polymer ?
#
loop_
_entity_poly.entity_id
_entity_poly.type
_entity_poly.pdbx_seq_one_letter_code
_entity_poly.pdbx_strand_id
1 'polypeptide(L)'
;MDLQSQPSPRILVLDNSPRRLATAWFGKALRALGCRVSAYHFWKAVRPVALDRFDGMIISGSPASATEDAPWILAELELIEQAERRDMPVLGVCFGAQLLGRAYYGAAAVGRSSQVELGWYPVCRTGQDDPLLAGLPEQFSSFQFHLEEVLPQPDMRILAYSAGVEVQAFRIGAKPVWGTQFHLEVTPQAGRDFLRKTRRVYEPHGFSYEAMIAGARPTLVMPQLLRNFLQTLPR
;
A
#
# COMPACT_ATOMS: atom_id res chain seq x y z
N MET A 1 2.45 10.76 35.26
CA MET A 1 3.08 11.28 34.03
C MET A 1 1.98 11.50 33.02
N ASP A 2 1.74 12.77 32.69
CA ASP A 2 0.64 13.19 31.82
C ASP A 2 0.82 12.63 30.40
N LEU A 3 -0.13 11.78 29.97
CA LEU A 3 -0.24 11.24 28.60
C LEU A 3 -0.86 12.25 27.62
N GLN A 4 -0.86 13.55 27.94
CA GLN A 4 -1.59 14.60 27.24
C GLN A 4 -0.70 15.64 26.58
N SER A 5 0.27 15.31 25.72
CA SER A 5 0.84 16.37 24.86
C SER A 5 1.70 15.89 23.69
N GLN A 6 1.52 14.72 23.16
CA GLN A 6 2.19 14.43 21.89
C GLN A 6 1.39 15.06 20.74
N PRO A 7 2.02 15.85 19.86
CA PRO A 7 1.31 16.41 18.71
C PRO A 7 0.78 15.30 17.80
N SER A 8 -0.45 15.50 17.28
CA SER A 8 -1.06 14.55 16.35
C SER A 8 -0.16 14.28 15.16
N PRO A 9 0.16 13.01 14.83
CA PRO A 9 0.99 12.68 13.69
C PRO A 9 0.44 13.27 12.38
N ARG A 10 1.32 13.78 11.55
CA ARG A 10 1.00 14.40 10.25
C ARG A 10 1.37 13.44 9.13
N ILE A 11 0.37 12.88 8.48
CA ILE A 11 0.56 11.88 7.43
C ILE A 11 0.28 12.49 6.05
N LEU A 12 1.27 12.36 5.17
CA LEU A 12 1.11 12.62 3.75
C LEU A 12 0.50 11.40 3.08
N VAL A 13 -0.57 11.56 2.31
CA VAL A 13 -1.13 10.51 1.45
C VAL A 13 -0.96 10.95 -0.01
N LEU A 14 -0.14 10.23 -0.77
CA LEU A 14 -0.10 10.32 -2.23
C LEU A 14 -1.24 9.45 -2.76
N ASP A 15 -2.31 10.11 -3.19
CA ASP A 15 -3.52 9.44 -3.65
C ASP A 15 -3.51 9.30 -5.17
N ASN A 16 -3.07 8.14 -5.65
CA ASN A 16 -2.98 7.75 -7.05
C ASN A 16 -4.25 7.02 -7.53
N SER A 17 -5.24 6.89 -6.64
CA SER A 17 -6.49 6.22 -6.95
C SER A 17 -7.44 7.08 -7.77
N PRO A 18 -8.24 6.48 -8.66
CA PRO A 18 -9.33 7.18 -9.32
C PRO A 18 -10.33 7.75 -8.30
N ARG A 19 -10.83 8.97 -8.55
CA ARG A 19 -11.87 9.61 -7.74
C ARG A 19 -11.51 9.82 -6.26
N ARG A 20 -10.21 9.83 -5.91
CA ARG A 20 -9.71 10.06 -4.55
C ARG A 20 -10.19 9.02 -3.53
N LEU A 21 -10.27 7.76 -3.95
CA LEU A 21 -10.75 6.69 -3.08
C LEU A 21 -9.79 6.44 -1.92
N ALA A 22 -8.48 6.49 -2.17
CA ALA A 22 -7.49 6.30 -1.12
C ALA A 22 -7.55 7.40 -0.06
N THR A 23 -7.73 8.66 -0.45
CA THR A 23 -7.96 9.77 0.50
C THR A 23 -9.19 9.52 1.39
N ALA A 24 -10.27 8.98 0.82
CA ALA A 24 -11.48 8.68 1.58
C ALA A 24 -11.24 7.54 2.59
N TRP A 25 -10.57 6.47 2.18
CA TRP A 25 -10.37 5.28 3.02
C TRP A 25 -9.26 5.48 4.06
N PHE A 26 -8.03 5.78 3.62
CA PHE A 26 -6.92 6.06 4.53
C PHE A 26 -7.18 7.28 5.40
N GLY A 27 -7.70 8.36 4.80
CA GLY A 27 -7.95 9.59 5.53
C GLY A 27 -8.98 9.41 6.65
N LYS A 28 -10.05 8.62 6.44
CA LYS A 28 -11.00 8.30 7.51
C LYS A 28 -10.36 7.47 8.62
N ALA A 29 -9.62 6.41 8.25
CA ALA A 29 -8.99 5.53 9.22
C ALA A 29 -7.90 6.24 10.05
N LEU A 30 -7.02 7.01 9.38
CA LEU A 30 -5.95 7.75 10.04
C LEU A 30 -6.48 8.85 10.98
N ARG A 31 -7.52 9.60 10.56
CA ARG A 31 -8.16 10.59 11.45
C ARG A 31 -8.79 9.95 12.68
N ALA A 32 -9.40 8.76 12.53
CA ALA A 32 -9.93 8.00 13.66
C ALA A 32 -8.82 7.52 14.62
N LEU A 33 -7.57 7.41 14.14
CA LEU A 33 -6.37 7.14 14.93
C LEU A 33 -5.66 8.41 15.44
N GLY A 34 -6.29 9.58 15.32
CA GLY A 34 -5.76 10.85 15.84
C GLY A 34 -4.78 11.57 14.93
N CYS A 35 -4.62 11.15 13.67
CA CYS A 35 -3.68 11.76 12.73
C CYS A 35 -4.26 12.99 12.01
N ARG A 36 -3.39 13.94 11.66
CA ARG A 36 -3.65 14.97 10.65
C ARG A 36 -3.23 14.42 9.28
N VAL A 37 -4.12 14.53 8.29
CA VAL A 37 -3.90 13.93 6.96
C VAL A 37 -3.95 15.01 5.89
N SER A 38 -2.90 15.06 5.08
CA SER A 38 -2.85 15.84 3.84
C SER A 38 -2.76 14.90 2.66
N ALA A 39 -3.60 15.13 1.63
CA ALA A 39 -3.62 14.33 0.43
C ALA A 39 -3.16 15.12 -0.80
N TYR A 40 -2.30 14.49 -1.61
CA TYR A 40 -1.81 15.01 -2.87
C TYR A 40 -2.15 14.06 -4.01
N HIS A 41 -2.48 14.63 -5.18
CA HIS A 41 -2.89 13.88 -6.37
C HIS A 41 -1.95 14.27 -7.52
N PHE A 42 -0.76 13.69 -7.59
CA PHE A 42 0.28 14.06 -8.56
C PHE A 42 -0.14 13.78 -9.99
N TRP A 43 -0.93 12.74 -10.23
CA TRP A 43 -1.47 12.45 -11.55
C TRP A 43 -2.39 13.56 -12.10
N LYS A 44 -2.90 14.47 -11.26
CA LYS A 44 -3.63 15.67 -11.67
C LYS A 44 -2.71 16.86 -11.87
N ALA A 45 -1.81 17.07 -10.92
CA ALA A 45 -0.86 18.19 -10.97
C ALA A 45 0.29 17.91 -10.02
N VAL A 46 1.49 17.83 -10.56
CA VAL A 46 2.72 17.78 -9.76
C VAL A 46 2.90 19.13 -9.06
N ARG A 47 3.17 19.10 -7.77
CA ARG A 47 3.41 20.26 -6.92
C ARG A 47 4.55 19.98 -5.95
N PRO A 48 5.34 20.98 -5.56
CA PRO A 48 6.31 20.84 -4.49
C PRO A 48 5.65 20.37 -3.19
N VAL A 49 6.27 19.44 -2.50
CA VAL A 49 5.85 18.93 -1.20
C VAL A 49 6.96 19.19 -0.19
N ALA A 50 6.67 19.95 0.84
CA ALA A 50 7.58 20.17 1.95
C ALA A 50 7.47 18.99 2.94
N LEU A 51 8.34 17.98 2.79
CA LEU A 51 8.31 16.75 3.58
C LEU A 51 8.58 16.96 5.08
N ASP A 52 9.26 18.04 5.46
CA ASP A 52 9.48 18.47 6.85
C ASP A 52 8.19 18.74 7.64
N ARG A 53 7.07 18.86 6.93
CA ARG A 53 5.74 19.02 7.52
C ARG A 53 5.06 17.71 7.88
N PHE A 54 5.67 16.57 7.55
CA PHE A 54 5.06 15.24 7.71
C PHE A 54 5.95 14.33 8.51
N ASP A 55 5.33 13.45 9.26
CA ASP A 55 6.00 12.47 10.11
C ASP A 55 6.05 11.08 9.44
N GLY A 56 5.25 10.88 8.37
CA GLY A 56 5.24 9.67 7.55
C GLY A 56 4.44 9.85 6.26
N MET A 57 4.64 8.93 5.31
CA MET A 57 4.02 8.96 3.99
C MET A 57 3.33 7.64 3.65
N ILE A 58 2.15 7.72 3.03
CA ILE A 58 1.44 6.57 2.45
C ILE A 58 1.26 6.82 0.95
N ILE A 59 1.66 5.86 0.11
CA ILE A 59 1.51 5.89 -1.34
C ILE A 59 0.44 4.87 -1.73
N SER A 60 -0.64 5.31 -2.33
CA SER A 60 -1.78 4.44 -2.63
C SER A 60 -1.64 3.66 -3.94
N GLY A 61 -2.59 2.75 -4.18
CA GLY A 61 -2.79 2.08 -5.45
C GLY A 61 -3.17 3.01 -6.59
N SER A 62 -2.85 2.60 -7.82
CA SER A 62 -3.18 3.27 -9.08
C SER A 62 -3.49 2.24 -10.17
N PRO A 63 -4.30 2.57 -11.19
CA PRO A 63 -4.41 1.75 -12.40
C PRO A 63 -3.24 1.90 -13.38
N ALA A 64 -2.31 2.85 -13.15
CA ALA A 64 -1.10 3.02 -13.96
C ALA A 64 -0.07 1.93 -13.62
N SER A 65 0.86 1.67 -14.54
CA SER A 65 2.05 0.85 -14.26
C SER A 65 3.12 1.67 -13.56
N ALA A 66 3.72 1.11 -12.52
CA ALA A 66 4.84 1.75 -11.83
C ALA A 66 6.12 1.80 -12.69
N THR A 67 6.16 1.11 -13.82
CA THR A 67 7.28 1.11 -14.77
C THR A 67 7.20 2.24 -15.81
N GLU A 68 6.07 2.95 -15.88
CA GLU A 68 5.92 4.07 -16.80
C GLU A 68 6.76 5.30 -16.37
N ASP A 69 7.25 6.06 -17.36
CA ASP A 69 7.98 7.31 -17.14
C ASP A 69 7.08 8.55 -17.25
N ALA A 70 5.85 8.43 -16.80
CA ALA A 70 4.95 9.58 -16.72
C ALA A 70 5.50 10.65 -15.77
N PRO A 71 5.41 11.95 -16.07
CA PRO A 71 6.01 13.03 -15.25
C PRO A 71 5.58 12.99 -13.78
N TRP A 72 4.34 12.59 -13.49
CA TRP A 72 3.85 12.48 -12.12
C TRP A 72 4.45 11.27 -11.37
N ILE A 73 4.75 10.17 -12.07
CA ILE A 73 5.42 8.99 -11.49
C ILE A 73 6.87 9.34 -11.16
N LEU A 74 7.57 10.00 -12.09
CA LEU A 74 8.94 10.45 -11.86
C LEU A 74 9.02 11.41 -10.67
N ALA A 75 8.05 12.33 -10.54
CA ALA A 75 7.99 13.24 -9.39
C ALA A 75 7.73 12.49 -8.05
N GLU A 76 6.98 11.39 -8.06
CA GLU A 76 6.80 10.56 -6.86
C GLU A 76 8.08 9.79 -6.53
N LEU A 77 8.83 9.30 -7.52
CA LEU A 77 10.13 8.67 -7.30
C LEU A 77 11.11 9.65 -6.65
N GLU A 78 11.20 10.89 -7.14
CA GLU A 78 11.99 11.95 -6.51
C GLU A 78 11.55 12.24 -5.06
N LEU A 79 10.26 12.18 -4.80
CA LEU A 79 9.74 12.38 -3.44
C LEU A 79 10.08 11.20 -2.51
N ILE A 80 10.09 9.97 -3.02
CA ILE A 80 10.54 8.78 -2.28
C ILE A 80 12.02 8.92 -1.89
N GLU A 81 12.89 9.36 -2.83
CA GLU A 81 14.29 9.63 -2.53
C GLU A 81 14.46 10.74 -1.46
N GLN A 82 13.62 11.77 -1.51
CA GLN A 82 13.63 12.81 -0.48
C GLN A 82 13.18 12.28 0.88
N ALA A 83 12.21 11.38 0.93
CA ALA A 83 11.75 10.70 2.15
C ALA A 83 12.85 9.80 2.72
N GLU A 84 13.56 9.06 1.86
CA GLU A 84 14.69 8.22 2.25
C GLU A 84 15.80 9.03 2.91
N ARG A 85 16.21 10.15 2.32
CA ARG A 85 17.23 11.04 2.91
C ARG A 85 16.88 11.57 4.30
N ARG A 86 15.63 11.43 4.72
CA ARG A 86 15.10 11.87 6.02
C ARG A 86 14.78 10.72 6.96
N ASP A 87 15.06 9.47 6.56
CA ASP A 87 14.61 8.27 7.27
C ASP A 87 13.10 8.32 7.60
N MET A 88 12.32 8.96 6.71
CA MET A 88 10.88 9.08 6.89
C MET A 88 10.21 7.73 6.68
N PRO A 89 9.32 7.29 7.61
CA PRO A 89 8.53 6.08 7.40
C PRO A 89 7.60 6.19 6.20
N VAL A 90 7.65 5.18 5.30
CA VAL A 90 6.85 5.12 4.09
C VAL A 90 6.14 3.78 3.99
N LEU A 91 4.83 3.82 3.68
CA LEU A 91 4.02 2.65 3.37
C LEU A 91 3.46 2.76 1.94
N GLY A 92 3.88 1.87 1.05
CA GLY A 92 3.32 1.72 -0.29
C GLY A 92 2.24 0.64 -0.33
N VAL A 93 1.15 0.88 -1.08
CA VAL A 93 0.04 -0.07 -1.25
C VAL A 93 -0.21 -0.30 -2.73
N CYS A 94 -0.18 -1.56 -3.18
CA CYS A 94 -0.35 -1.98 -4.57
C CYS A 94 0.62 -1.25 -5.50
N PHE A 95 0.16 -0.33 -6.36
CA PHE A 95 1.03 0.54 -7.16
C PHE A 95 2.09 1.26 -6.30
N GLY A 96 1.72 1.74 -5.11
CA GLY A 96 2.68 2.37 -4.20
C GLY A 96 3.79 1.43 -3.74
N ALA A 97 3.49 0.15 -3.52
CA ALA A 97 4.50 -0.87 -3.23
C ALA A 97 5.40 -1.13 -4.44
N GLN A 98 4.81 -1.21 -5.64
CA GLN A 98 5.56 -1.36 -6.90
C GLN A 98 6.47 -0.15 -7.15
N LEU A 99 5.97 1.06 -6.85
CA LEU A 99 6.77 2.28 -6.99
C LEU A 99 7.95 2.31 -6.01
N LEU A 100 7.79 1.80 -4.77
CA LEU A 100 8.89 1.58 -3.83
C LEU A 100 9.87 0.52 -4.37
N GLY A 101 9.39 -0.60 -4.90
CA GLY A 101 10.24 -1.59 -5.57
C GLY A 101 11.10 -0.97 -6.67
N ARG A 102 10.48 -0.16 -7.54
CA ARG A 102 11.19 0.59 -8.59
C ARG A 102 12.20 1.59 -8.02
N ALA A 103 11.84 2.35 -7.00
CA ALA A 103 12.70 3.39 -6.43
C ALA A 103 14.00 2.83 -5.85
N TYR A 104 13.93 1.65 -5.21
CA TYR A 104 15.08 1.05 -4.54
C TYR A 104 15.87 0.05 -5.39
N TYR A 105 15.22 -0.58 -6.38
CA TYR A 105 15.82 -1.69 -7.14
C TYR A 105 15.76 -1.49 -8.66
N GLY A 106 15.19 -0.36 -9.11
CA GLY A 106 15.04 -0.06 -10.53
C GLY A 106 13.77 -0.66 -11.14
N ALA A 107 13.45 -0.24 -12.37
CA ALA A 107 12.20 -0.63 -13.05
C ALA A 107 12.06 -2.14 -13.26
N ALA A 108 13.18 -2.88 -13.40
CA ALA A 108 13.19 -4.33 -13.57
C ALA A 108 12.72 -5.10 -12.31
N ALA A 109 12.65 -4.44 -11.14
CA ALA A 109 12.10 -5.02 -9.92
C ALA A 109 10.57 -5.10 -9.92
N VAL A 110 9.91 -4.54 -10.94
CA VAL A 110 8.46 -4.64 -11.13
C VAL A 110 8.19 -5.37 -12.44
N GLY A 111 7.38 -6.40 -12.39
CA GLY A 111 7.06 -7.20 -13.56
C GLY A 111 5.59 -7.63 -13.58
N ARG A 112 5.19 -8.23 -14.70
CA ARG A 112 3.86 -8.85 -14.76
C ARG A 112 3.80 -10.02 -13.80
N SER A 113 2.72 -10.07 -13.04
CA SER A 113 2.46 -11.21 -12.16
C SER A 113 2.28 -12.48 -12.95
N SER A 114 2.93 -13.54 -12.52
CA SER A 114 2.77 -14.88 -13.08
C SER A 114 1.36 -15.42 -12.86
N GLN A 115 0.71 -14.97 -11.79
CA GLN A 115 -0.67 -15.30 -11.48
C GLN A 115 -1.42 -14.01 -11.11
N VAL A 116 -2.42 -13.66 -11.93
CA VAL A 116 -3.28 -12.51 -11.68
C VAL A 116 -4.19 -12.79 -10.48
N GLU A 117 -4.17 -11.88 -9.50
CA GLU A 117 -5.03 -11.98 -8.32
C GLU A 117 -6.07 -10.84 -8.33
N LEU A 118 -7.35 -11.22 -8.44
CA LEU A 118 -8.49 -10.29 -8.44
C LEU A 118 -9.54 -10.78 -7.45
N GLY A 119 -9.83 -9.99 -6.41
CA GLY A 119 -10.78 -10.35 -5.35
C GLY A 119 -10.09 -10.58 -4.00
N TRP A 120 -10.63 -11.47 -3.18
CA TRP A 120 -10.07 -11.78 -1.86
C TRP A 120 -9.26 -13.07 -1.89
N TYR A 121 -7.99 -12.95 -1.53
CA TYR A 121 -7.03 -14.07 -1.48
C TYR A 121 -6.46 -14.22 -0.08
N PRO A 122 -6.12 -15.46 0.31
CA PRO A 122 -5.33 -15.71 1.50
C PRO A 122 -3.93 -15.13 1.32
N VAL A 123 -3.46 -14.40 2.33
CA VAL A 123 -2.09 -13.90 2.46
C VAL A 123 -1.47 -14.56 3.67
N CYS A 124 -0.30 -15.17 3.50
CA CYS A 124 0.45 -15.87 4.54
C CYS A 124 1.68 -15.06 4.95
N ARG A 125 1.93 -14.94 6.25
CA ARG A 125 3.16 -14.34 6.77
C ARG A 125 4.33 -15.31 6.61
N THR A 126 5.53 -14.78 6.35
CA THR A 126 6.76 -15.59 6.25
C THR A 126 7.32 -16.02 7.61
N GLY A 127 6.75 -15.57 8.73
CA GLY A 127 7.28 -15.79 10.07
C GLY A 127 8.41 -14.82 10.45
N GLN A 128 8.86 -13.95 9.56
CA GLN A 128 9.81 -12.88 9.91
C GLN A 128 9.16 -11.90 10.91
N ASP A 129 9.90 -11.60 11.98
CA ASP A 129 9.48 -10.57 12.93
C ASP A 129 9.67 -9.18 12.32
N ASP A 130 8.57 -8.45 12.19
CA ASP A 130 8.56 -7.09 11.66
C ASP A 130 7.43 -6.28 12.30
N PRO A 131 7.72 -5.02 12.70
CA PRO A 131 6.73 -4.18 13.38
C PRO A 131 5.46 -3.96 12.55
N LEU A 132 5.54 -3.91 11.22
CA LEU A 132 4.36 -3.64 10.38
C LEU A 132 3.30 -4.74 10.50
N LEU A 133 3.69 -6.02 10.55
CA LEU A 133 2.77 -7.15 10.61
C LEU A 133 2.53 -7.67 12.03
N ALA A 134 3.02 -6.97 13.06
CA ALA A 134 2.84 -7.38 14.46
C ALA A 134 1.35 -7.50 14.81
N GLY A 135 0.99 -8.59 15.50
CA GLY A 135 -0.39 -8.86 15.95
C GLY A 135 -1.36 -9.28 14.86
N LEU A 136 -0.93 -9.39 13.59
CA LEU A 136 -1.73 -10.04 12.56
C LEU A 136 -1.63 -11.57 12.67
N PRO A 137 -2.68 -12.31 12.31
CA PRO A 137 -2.63 -13.78 12.26
C PRO A 137 -1.61 -14.24 11.19
N GLU A 138 -1.15 -15.49 11.30
CA GLU A 138 -0.24 -16.10 10.33
C GLU A 138 -0.81 -16.11 8.91
N GLN A 139 -2.12 -16.26 8.79
CA GLN A 139 -2.86 -16.16 7.53
C GLN A 139 -4.07 -15.26 7.70
N PHE A 140 -4.28 -14.38 6.74
CA PHE A 140 -5.44 -13.49 6.66
C PHE A 140 -5.92 -13.33 5.22
N SER A 141 -7.20 -12.94 5.04
CA SER A 141 -7.74 -12.62 3.72
C SER A 141 -7.61 -11.13 3.45
N SER A 142 -7.12 -10.77 2.25
CA SER A 142 -7.05 -9.37 1.82
C SER A 142 -7.47 -9.21 0.36
N PHE A 143 -7.90 -7.98 0.00
CA PHE A 143 -8.34 -7.67 -1.35
C PHE A 143 -7.14 -7.47 -2.27
N GLN A 144 -7.18 -8.13 -3.42
CA GLN A 144 -6.21 -8.04 -4.49
C GLN A 144 -6.86 -7.48 -5.75
N PHE A 145 -6.16 -6.62 -6.46
CA PHE A 145 -6.57 -6.15 -7.78
C PHE A 145 -5.33 -5.65 -8.55
N HIS A 146 -4.51 -6.57 -9.00
CA HIS A 146 -3.25 -6.22 -9.68
C HIS A 146 -2.90 -7.20 -10.79
N LEU A 147 -2.17 -6.70 -11.79
CA LEU A 147 -1.61 -7.43 -12.93
C LEU A 147 -0.09 -7.43 -12.90
N GLU A 148 0.50 -6.60 -12.05
CA GLU A 148 1.93 -6.45 -11.84
C GLU A 148 2.26 -6.70 -10.37
N GLU A 149 3.49 -7.09 -10.09
CA GLU A 149 3.99 -7.38 -8.76
C GLU A 149 5.44 -6.92 -8.60
N VAL A 150 5.87 -6.75 -7.36
CA VAL A 150 7.28 -6.56 -7.03
C VAL A 150 7.96 -7.92 -7.02
N LEU A 151 9.06 -8.03 -7.75
CA LEU A 151 9.87 -9.24 -7.81
C LEU A 151 10.83 -9.30 -6.61
N PRO A 152 11.15 -10.49 -6.07
CA PRO A 152 12.11 -10.64 -4.97
C PRO A 152 13.47 -10.00 -5.29
N GLN A 153 14.05 -9.33 -4.29
CA GLN A 153 15.37 -8.69 -4.39
C GLN A 153 16.29 -9.17 -3.25
N PRO A 154 17.63 -9.19 -3.43
CA PRO A 154 18.55 -9.83 -2.48
C PRO A 154 18.50 -9.30 -1.05
N ASP A 155 18.30 -8.00 -0.84
CA ASP A 155 18.23 -7.36 0.48
C ASP A 155 16.80 -7.01 0.92
N MET A 156 15.80 -7.44 0.13
CA MET A 156 14.40 -7.29 0.47
C MET A 156 13.98 -8.28 1.56
N ARG A 157 13.39 -7.77 2.62
CA ARG A 157 12.78 -8.63 3.63
C ARG A 157 11.33 -8.93 3.22
N ILE A 158 11.09 -10.13 2.69
CA ILE A 158 9.74 -10.58 2.32
C ILE A 158 9.00 -10.96 3.61
N LEU A 159 7.90 -10.26 3.88
CA LEU A 159 7.13 -10.39 5.12
C LEU A 159 5.87 -11.24 4.96
N ALA A 160 5.31 -11.26 3.74
CA ALA A 160 4.12 -12.06 3.42
C ALA A 160 4.11 -12.45 1.94
N TYR A 161 3.40 -13.55 1.64
CA TYR A 161 3.24 -14.13 0.31
C TYR A 161 1.81 -14.68 0.14
N SER A 162 1.43 -15.00 -1.10
CA SER A 162 0.24 -15.77 -1.44
C SER A 162 0.63 -17.00 -2.30
N ALA A 163 -0.34 -17.83 -2.64
CA ALA A 163 -0.08 -19.00 -3.49
C ALA A 163 0.44 -18.62 -4.90
N GLY A 164 0.07 -17.43 -5.39
CA GLY A 164 0.42 -16.96 -6.73
C GLY A 164 1.46 -15.85 -6.77
N VAL A 165 1.76 -15.20 -5.64
CA VAL A 165 2.64 -14.02 -5.56
C VAL A 165 3.57 -14.15 -4.38
N GLU A 166 4.87 -14.17 -4.66
CA GLU A 166 5.90 -14.36 -3.63
C GLU A 166 6.04 -13.14 -2.72
N VAL A 167 5.85 -11.93 -3.25
CA VAL A 167 6.03 -10.67 -2.50
C VAL A 167 4.69 -9.98 -2.31
N GLN A 168 3.95 -10.41 -1.29
CA GLN A 168 2.69 -9.75 -0.87
C GLN A 168 2.91 -8.62 0.12
N ALA A 169 3.95 -8.71 0.94
CA ALA A 169 4.41 -7.62 1.77
C ALA A 169 5.93 -7.71 1.94
N PHE A 170 6.58 -6.56 1.99
CA PHE A 170 8.02 -6.48 2.12
C PHE A 170 8.46 -5.25 2.92
N ARG A 171 9.72 -5.27 3.37
CA ARG A 171 10.45 -4.13 3.90
C ARG A 171 11.77 -3.98 3.15
N ILE A 172 12.19 -2.76 2.88
CA ILE A 172 13.49 -2.44 2.28
C ILE A 172 14.58 -2.58 3.35
N GLY A 173 15.32 -3.67 3.34
CA GLY A 173 16.37 -3.93 4.31
C GLY A 173 15.94 -3.63 5.75
N ALA A 174 16.68 -2.75 6.43
CA ALA A 174 16.35 -2.23 7.77
C ALA A 174 15.63 -0.87 7.76
N LYS A 175 15.40 -0.28 6.58
CA LYS A 175 14.78 1.06 6.45
C LYS A 175 13.33 1.07 6.93
N PRO A 176 12.77 2.23 7.34
CA PRO A 176 11.37 2.37 7.70
C PRO A 176 10.48 2.48 6.44
N VAL A 177 10.65 1.56 5.49
CA VAL A 177 9.98 1.56 4.20
C VAL A 177 9.38 0.19 3.94
N TRP A 178 8.06 0.16 3.79
CA TRP A 178 7.29 -1.07 3.60
C TRP A 178 6.38 -0.97 2.37
N GLY A 179 6.17 -2.11 1.72
CA GLY A 179 5.19 -2.28 0.66
C GLY A 179 4.22 -3.40 0.97
N THR A 180 2.95 -3.22 0.58
CA THR A 180 1.94 -4.28 0.51
C THR A 180 1.36 -4.35 -0.89
N GLN A 181 1.39 -5.52 -1.53
CA GLN A 181 0.74 -5.71 -2.84
C GLN A 181 -0.78 -5.71 -2.69
N PHE A 182 -1.27 -6.25 -1.60
CA PHE A 182 -2.70 -6.28 -1.28
C PHE A 182 -3.22 -4.91 -0.82
N HIS A 183 -4.51 -4.69 -1.04
CA HIS A 183 -5.24 -3.50 -0.62
C HIS A 183 -5.76 -3.66 0.81
N LEU A 184 -5.01 -3.12 1.76
CA LEU A 184 -5.39 -3.16 3.18
C LEU A 184 -6.59 -2.23 3.50
N GLU A 185 -6.83 -1.24 2.64
CA GLU A 185 -7.85 -0.20 2.81
C GLU A 185 -9.24 -0.60 2.29
N VAL A 186 -9.34 -1.68 1.53
CA VAL A 186 -10.58 -2.09 0.90
C VAL A 186 -11.44 -2.93 1.84
N THR A 187 -12.56 -2.37 2.30
CA THR A 187 -13.54 -3.13 3.08
C THR A 187 -14.32 -4.12 2.20
N PRO A 188 -14.92 -5.19 2.77
CA PRO A 188 -15.73 -6.13 1.98
C PRO A 188 -16.83 -5.45 1.15
N GLN A 189 -17.50 -4.44 1.70
CA GLN A 189 -18.55 -3.73 0.97
C GLN A 189 -17.97 -2.89 -0.17
N ALA A 190 -16.89 -2.14 0.10
CA ALA A 190 -16.24 -1.31 -0.91
C ALA A 190 -15.69 -2.16 -2.08
N GLY A 191 -15.10 -3.32 -1.77
CA GLY A 191 -14.60 -4.24 -2.79
C GLY A 191 -15.72 -4.87 -3.63
N ARG A 192 -16.82 -5.30 -3.00
CA ARG A 192 -18.01 -5.78 -3.76
C ARG A 192 -18.55 -4.72 -4.72
N ASP A 193 -18.66 -3.46 -4.26
CA ASP A 193 -19.16 -2.37 -5.08
C ASP A 193 -18.17 -2.01 -6.20
N PHE A 194 -16.87 -2.07 -5.92
CA PHE A 194 -15.81 -1.90 -6.91
C PHE A 194 -15.88 -2.99 -7.99
N LEU A 195 -15.92 -4.26 -7.60
CA LEU A 195 -15.98 -5.39 -8.52
C LEU A 195 -17.25 -5.35 -9.40
N ARG A 196 -18.41 -4.99 -8.85
CA ARG A 196 -19.63 -4.83 -9.65
C ARG A 196 -19.46 -3.79 -10.75
N LYS A 197 -18.75 -2.69 -10.47
CA LYS A 197 -18.54 -1.58 -11.42
C LYS A 197 -17.47 -1.88 -12.45
N THR A 198 -16.54 -2.79 -12.15
CA THR A 198 -15.39 -3.11 -12.99
C THR A 198 -15.51 -4.45 -13.74
N ARG A 199 -16.70 -5.05 -13.81
CA ARG A 199 -16.98 -6.33 -14.50
C ARG A 199 -16.33 -6.44 -15.88
N ARG A 200 -16.42 -5.38 -16.68
CA ARG A 200 -15.84 -5.33 -18.02
C ARG A 200 -14.30 -5.47 -18.04
N VAL A 201 -13.65 -5.27 -16.90
CA VAL A 201 -12.18 -5.39 -16.78
C VAL A 201 -11.77 -6.85 -16.56
N TYR A 202 -12.50 -7.61 -15.77
CA TYR A 202 -12.08 -8.93 -15.33
C TYR A 202 -12.85 -10.11 -15.96
N GLU A 203 -14.11 -9.95 -16.36
CA GLU A 203 -14.90 -11.01 -17.02
C GLU A 203 -14.24 -11.53 -18.30
N PRO A 204 -13.63 -10.67 -19.18
CA PRO A 204 -12.92 -11.16 -20.37
C PRO A 204 -11.70 -12.03 -20.05
N HIS A 205 -11.18 -11.97 -18.80
CA HIS A 205 -10.07 -12.80 -18.35
C HIS A 205 -10.51 -14.07 -17.59
N GLY A 206 -11.81 -14.40 -17.65
CA GLY A 206 -12.36 -15.62 -17.04
C GLY A 206 -12.66 -15.52 -15.54
N PHE A 207 -12.58 -14.33 -14.94
CA PHE A 207 -12.94 -14.14 -13.52
C PHE A 207 -14.45 -13.94 -13.36
N SER A 208 -15.07 -14.65 -12.42
CA SER A 208 -16.46 -14.41 -12.02
C SER A 208 -16.53 -13.56 -10.74
N TYR A 209 -17.58 -12.74 -10.68
CA TYR A 209 -17.85 -11.93 -9.48
C TYR A 209 -18.00 -12.80 -8.23
N GLU A 210 -18.72 -13.91 -8.35
CA GLU A 210 -18.99 -14.85 -7.25
C GLU A 210 -17.69 -15.44 -6.68
N ALA A 211 -16.77 -15.88 -7.56
CA ALA A 211 -15.48 -16.41 -7.14
C ALA A 211 -14.63 -15.35 -6.41
N MET A 212 -14.62 -14.11 -6.95
CA MET A 212 -13.82 -13.04 -6.38
C MET A 212 -14.32 -12.57 -5.01
N ILE A 213 -15.63 -12.64 -4.74
CA ILE A 213 -16.18 -12.25 -3.43
C ILE A 213 -16.24 -13.39 -2.43
N ALA A 214 -15.95 -14.62 -2.80
CA ALA A 214 -16.06 -15.78 -1.93
C ALA A 214 -15.23 -15.67 -0.64
N GLY A 215 -14.05 -15.04 -0.72
CA GLY A 215 -13.16 -14.76 0.41
C GLY A 215 -13.45 -13.47 1.18
N ALA A 216 -14.46 -12.69 0.77
CA ALA A 216 -14.74 -11.38 1.35
C ALA A 216 -15.25 -11.49 2.80
N ARG A 217 -14.42 -11.15 3.76
CA ARG A 217 -14.73 -11.17 5.20
C ARG A 217 -14.31 -9.85 5.85
N PRO A 218 -15.00 -9.40 6.91
CA PRO A 218 -14.49 -8.35 7.77
C PRO A 218 -13.10 -8.75 8.32
N THR A 219 -12.16 -7.82 8.27
CA THR A 219 -10.79 -8.06 8.72
C THR A 219 -10.29 -6.90 9.57
N LEU A 220 -9.43 -7.19 10.53
CA LEU A 220 -8.71 -6.20 11.33
C LEU A 220 -7.37 -5.78 10.67
N VAL A 221 -7.08 -6.25 9.47
CA VAL A 221 -5.79 -6.00 8.78
C VAL A 221 -5.51 -4.50 8.67
N MET A 222 -6.42 -3.71 8.10
CA MET A 222 -6.20 -2.27 7.95
C MET A 222 -5.99 -1.54 9.29
N PRO A 223 -6.88 -1.66 10.29
CA PRO A 223 -6.69 -0.95 11.55
C PRO A 223 -5.40 -1.36 12.25
N GLN A 224 -5.02 -2.63 12.19
CA GLN A 224 -3.81 -3.12 12.83
C GLN A 224 -2.55 -2.64 12.11
N LEU A 225 -2.49 -2.78 10.78
CA LEU A 225 -1.37 -2.29 9.96
C LEU A 225 -1.16 -0.79 10.11
N LEU A 226 -2.22 0.00 10.08
CA LEU A 226 -2.09 1.45 10.28
C LEU A 226 -1.60 1.80 11.69
N ARG A 227 -2.09 1.14 12.75
CA ARG A 227 -1.54 1.33 14.10
C ARG A 227 -0.07 0.97 14.17
N ASN A 228 0.33 -0.15 13.58
CA ASN A 228 1.70 -0.59 13.54
C ASN A 228 2.59 0.41 12.79
N PHE A 229 2.15 0.87 11.62
CA PHE A 229 2.86 1.90 10.86
C PHE A 229 3.03 3.19 11.67
N LEU A 230 1.97 3.65 12.36
CA LEU A 230 2.05 4.86 13.20
C LEU A 230 3.00 4.71 14.39
N GLN A 231 3.24 3.50 14.88
CA GLN A 231 4.23 3.24 15.94
C GLN A 231 5.68 3.35 15.44
N THR A 232 5.91 3.31 14.13
CA THR A 232 7.25 3.48 13.53
C THR A 232 7.62 4.95 13.29
N LEU A 233 6.68 5.88 13.48
CA LEU A 233 6.93 7.30 13.26
C LEU A 233 7.91 7.85 14.30
N PRO A 234 8.75 8.84 13.93
CA PRO A 234 9.61 9.53 14.88
C PRO A 234 8.77 10.18 15.98
N ARG A 235 9.27 10.10 17.22
CA ARG A 235 8.62 10.69 18.42
C ARG A 235 9.04 12.14 18.60
#